data_1e2b86d8b1101bcb4fb261a6fa67922a
#
_entry.id   1e2b86d8b1101bcb4fb261a6fa67922a
#
_cell.length_a   1.000
_cell.length_b   1.000
_cell.length_c   1.000
_cell.angle_alpha   90.00
_cell.angle_beta   90.00
_cell.angle_gamma   90.00
#
_symmetry.space_group_name_H-M   'P 1'
#
loop_
_entity.id
_entity.type
_entity.pdbx_description
1 polymer ?
#
loop_
_entity_poly.entity_id
_entity_poly.type
_entity_poly.pdbx_seq_one_letter_code
_entity_poly.pdbx_strand_id
1 'polypeptide(L)'
;MPTIQQLVRKGRESKFRKEKTPALKGAPQRRGVCTRVYTATPKKPNSALRKVARVRLTSGVEVTAYIPGEGHNLQEHSIVLVRGGRVKDLPGVRYKVVRGTLDTASVRDRRQSRSRYGAKKD
;
A
#
# COMPACT_ATOMS: atom_id res chain seq x y z
N MET A 1 -15.71 11.46 32.38
CA MET A 1 -14.41 11.55 33.01
C MET A 1 -14.38 10.65 34.25
N PRO A 2 -13.44 9.68 34.34
CA PRO A 2 -13.43 8.78 35.49
C PRO A 2 -12.95 9.47 36.76
N THR A 3 -13.47 9.05 37.90
CA THR A 3 -13.03 9.55 39.19
C THR A 3 -11.71 8.87 39.63
N ILE A 4 -11.05 9.49 40.62
CA ILE A 4 -9.80 8.93 41.16
C ILE A 4 -10.02 7.52 41.72
N GLN A 5 -11.16 7.28 42.38
CA GLN A 5 -11.48 5.96 42.91
C GLN A 5 -11.64 4.92 41.81
N GLN A 6 -12.24 5.29 40.68
CA GLN A 6 -12.38 4.39 39.52
C GLN A 6 -11.01 4.03 38.94
N LEU A 7 -10.10 4.99 38.85
CA LEU A 7 -8.74 4.74 38.37
C LEU A 7 -7.95 3.84 39.31
N VAL A 8 -8.12 3.99 40.63
CA VAL A 8 -7.47 3.14 41.63
C VAL A 8 -7.99 1.71 41.53
N ARG A 9 -9.30 1.52 41.32
CA ARG A 9 -9.91 0.19 41.24
C ARG A 9 -9.56 -0.57 39.98
N LYS A 10 -9.67 0.11 38.83
CA LYS A 10 -9.55 -0.54 37.51
C LYS A 10 -8.22 -0.27 36.82
N GLY A 11 -7.52 0.80 37.24
CA GLY A 11 -6.30 1.22 36.57
C GLY A 11 -6.55 1.75 35.18
N ARG A 12 -5.49 2.01 34.46
CA ARG A 12 -5.54 2.43 33.05
C ARG A 12 -5.11 1.26 32.19
N GLU A 13 -5.91 0.95 31.20
CA GLU A 13 -5.57 -0.08 30.21
C GLU A 13 -5.25 0.60 28.90
N SER A 14 -4.18 0.18 28.25
CA SER A 14 -3.86 0.66 26.92
C SER A 14 -4.85 0.05 25.94
N LYS A 15 -5.42 0.91 25.09
CA LYS A 15 -6.35 0.44 24.07
C LYS A 15 -5.58 -0.28 22.97
N PHE A 16 -6.10 -1.45 22.59
CA PHE A 16 -5.55 -2.18 21.46
C PHE A 16 -5.83 -1.42 20.17
N ARG A 17 -4.78 -1.11 19.42
CA ARG A 17 -4.92 -0.47 18.12
C ARG A 17 -4.93 -1.53 17.03
N LYS A 18 -5.98 -1.49 16.24
CA LYS A 18 -6.08 -2.38 15.09
C LYS A 18 -5.02 -2.01 14.05
N GLU A 19 -4.30 -3.00 13.57
CA GLU A 19 -3.28 -2.80 12.56
C GLU A 19 -3.89 -2.32 11.24
N LYS A 20 -3.27 -1.34 10.62
CA LYS A 20 -3.74 -0.78 9.34
C LYS A 20 -3.33 -1.64 8.14
N THR A 21 -2.32 -2.49 8.31
CA THR A 21 -1.78 -3.32 7.23
C THR A 21 -1.67 -4.78 7.67
N PRO A 22 -2.81 -5.46 7.91
CA PRO A 22 -2.77 -6.83 8.44
C PRO A 22 -2.12 -7.84 7.48
N ALA A 23 -2.17 -7.59 6.18
CA ALA A 23 -1.58 -8.49 5.20
C ALA A 23 -0.06 -8.54 5.26
N LEU A 24 0.58 -7.50 5.80
CA LEU A 24 2.05 -7.44 5.93
C LEU A 24 2.57 -8.18 7.15
N LYS A 25 1.70 -8.47 8.12
CA LYS A 25 2.03 -9.23 9.34
C LYS A 25 3.25 -8.66 10.09
N GLY A 26 3.30 -7.34 10.23
CA GLY A 26 4.38 -6.65 10.93
C GLY A 26 5.65 -6.40 10.11
N ALA A 27 5.74 -6.91 8.90
CA ALA A 27 6.88 -6.64 8.03
C ALA A 27 6.72 -5.27 7.33
N PRO A 28 7.82 -4.56 7.03
CA PRO A 28 7.70 -3.28 6.32
C PRO A 28 7.21 -3.44 4.88
N GLN A 29 7.59 -4.53 4.22
CA GLN A 29 7.13 -4.87 2.87
C GLN A 29 6.97 -6.38 2.74
N ARG A 30 6.21 -6.80 1.72
CA ARG A 30 6.05 -8.20 1.34
C ARG A 30 6.13 -8.33 -0.17
N ARG A 31 6.75 -9.42 -0.62
CA ARG A 31 6.77 -9.76 -2.03
C ARG A 31 5.48 -10.47 -2.42
N GLY A 32 5.04 -10.26 -3.64
CA GLY A 32 3.87 -10.93 -4.16
C GLY A 32 3.88 -11.03 -5.66
N VAL A 33 2.90 -11.73 -6.20
CA VAL A 33 2.71 -11.92 -7.64
C VAL A 33 1.41 -11.23 -8.05
N CYS A 34 1.47 -10.42 -9.11
CA CYS A 34 0.27 -9.77 -9.65
C CYS A 34 -0.66 -10.83 -10.26
N THR A 35 -1.88 -10.91 -9.75
CA THR A 35 -2.92 -11.77 -10.33
C THR A 35 -3.76 -11.04 -11.36
N ARG A 36 -3.84 -9.71 -11.22
CA ARG A 36 -4.59 -8.87 -12.15
C ARG A 36 -4.09 -7.43 -12.04
N VAL A 37 -3.97 -6.76 -13.18
CA VAL A 37 -3.63 -5.32 -13.24
C VAL A 37 -4.76 -4.62 -13.96
N TYR A 38 -5.30 -3.56 -13.35
CA TYR A 38 -6.46 -2.85 -13.88
C TYR A 38 -6.47 -1.40 -13.40
N THR A 39 -7.46 -0.65 -13.86
CA THR A 39 -7.66 0.73 -13.41
C THR A 39 -8.89 0.82 -12.53
N ALA A 40 -8.89 1.74 -11.59
CA ALA A 40 -10.00 1.97 -10.68
C ALA A 40 -10.36 3.45 -10.66
N THR A 41 -11.66 3.73 -10.56
CA THR A 41 -12.16 5.09 -10.44
C THR A 41 -12.10 5.50 -8.96
N PRO A 42 -11.55 6.70 -8.63
CA PRO A 42 -11.55 7.17 -7.26
C PRO A 42 -12.97 7.56 -6.82
N LYS A 43 -13.18 7.67 -5.50
CA LYS A 43 -14.46 8.13 -4.99
C LYS A 43 -14.64 9.64 -5.25
N LYS A 44 -15.90 10.07 -5.29
CA LYS A 44 -16.25 11.47 -5.49
C LYS A 44 -15.61 12.35 -4.40
N PRO A 45 -15.22 13.59 -4.69
CA PRO A 45 -15.44 14.33 -5.95
C PRO A 45 -14.36 14.14 -7.01
N ASN A 46 -13.41 13.21 -6.81
CA ASN A 46 -12.31 13.02 -7.74
C ASN A 46 -12.72 12.14 -8.93
N SER A 47 -12.04 12.36 -10.04
CA SER A 47 -12.25 11.58 -11.26
C SER A 47 -10.91 11.35 -11.95
N ALA A 48 -10.59 10.11 -12.23
CA ALA A 48 -9.38 9.72 -12.94
C ALA A 48 -9.41 8.21 -13.18
N LEU A 49 -8.40 7.70 -13.85
CA LEU A 49 -8.16 6.26 -13.96
C LEU A 49 -6.92 5.91 -13.14
N ARG A 50 -7.13 5.46 -11.91
CA ARG A 50 -6.04 5.08 -11.02
C ARG A 50 -5.58 3.66 -11.34
N LYS A 51 -4.26 3.47 -11.44
CA LYS A 51 -3.68 2.16 -11.77
C LYS A 51 -3.51 1.34 -10.50
N VAL A 52 -4.10 0.15 -10.47
CA VAL A 52 -4.04 -0.74 -9.32
C VAL A 52 -3.73 -2.16 -9.78
N ALA A 53 -3.21 -2.97 -8.87
CA ALA A 53 -2.92 -4.36 -9.13
C ALA A 53 -3.47 -5.22 -7.99
N ARG A 54 -4.03 -6.34 -8.34
CA ARG A 54 -4.39 -7.37 -7.37
C ARG A 54 -3.18 -8.26 -7.19
N VAL A 55 -2.65 -8.34 -5.98
CA VAL A 55 -1.39 -9.01 -5.68
C VAL A 55 -1.61 -10.11 -4.64
N ARG A 56 -1.13 -11.31 -4.94
CA ARG A 56 -1.09 -12.40 -3.97
C ARG A 56 0.27 -12.37 -3.29
N LEU A 57 0.27 -12.07 -1.99
CA LEU A 57 1.49 -11.96 -1.22
C LEU A 57 2.06 -13.33 -0.85
N THR A 58 3.34 -13.38 -0.48
CA THR A 58 3.99 -14.61 -0.01
C THR A 58 3.34 -15.18 1.25
N SER A 59 2.64 -14.33 2.02
CA SER A 59 1.85 -14.77 3.18
C SER A 59 0.57 -15.52 2.82
N GLY A 60 0.22 -15.57 1.53
CA GLY A 60 -0.99 -16.21 1.04
C GLY A 60 -2.20 -15.29 0.95
N VAL A 61 -2.09 -14.06 1.44
CA VAL A 61 -3.17 -13.07 1.41
C VAL A 61 -3.14 -12.32 0.08
N GLU A 62 -4.31 -12.13 -0.52
CA GLU A 62 -4.45 -11.35 -1.74
C GLU A 62 -4.94 -9.94 -1.40
N VAL A 63 -4.26 -8.92 -1.92
CA VAL A 63 -4.58 -7.52 -1.63
C VAL A 63 -4.62 -6.71 -2.92
N THR A 64 -5.32 -5.57 -2.87
CA THR A 64 -5.29 -4.58 -3.93
C THR A 64 -4.26 -3.52 -3.58
N ALA A 65 -3.28 -3.32 -4.45
CA ALA A 65 -2.20 -2.36 -4.24
C ALA A 65 -2.20 -1.31 -5.34
N TYR A 66 -1.96 -0.07 -4.95
CA TYR A 66 -1.85 1.04 -5.89
C TYR A 66 -0.46 1.06 -6.54
N ILE A 67 -0.43 1.33 -7.84
CA ILE A 67 0.83 1.48 -8.58
C ILE A 67 1.14 2.97 -8.68
N PRO A 68 2.10 3.50 -7.87
CA PRO A 68 2.37 4.94 -7.87
C PRO A 68 3.15 5.39 -9.10
N GLY A 69 3.00 6.67 -9.44
CA GLY A 69 3.71 7.30 -10.53
C GLY A 69 2.97 7.21 -11.86
N GLU A 70 3.56 7.79 -12.88
CA GLU A 70 3.00 7.79 -14.24
C GLU A 70 3.55 6.62 -15.04
N GLY A 71 2.63 5.79 -15.54
CA GLY A 71 2.98 4.63 -16.34
C GLY A 71 3.61 3.50 -15.54
N HIS A 72 3.52 2.31 -16.07
CA HIS A 72 4.13 1.12 -15.46
C HIS A 72 4.28 0.02 -16.51
N ASN A 73 5.07 -0.99 -16.17
CA ASN A 73 5.26 -2.16 -17.04
C ASN A 73 4.69 -3.45 -16.44
N LEU A 74 3.84 -3.31 -15.42
CA LEU A 74 3.29 -4.47 -14.73
C LEU A 74 2.22 -5.16 -15.56
N GLN A 75 2.20 -6.47 -15.47
CA GLN A 75 1.23 -7.33 -16.12
C GLN A 75 0.93 -8.52 -15.21
N GLU A 76 -0.01 -9.36 -15.61
CA GLU A 76 -0.31 -10.58 -14.88
C GLU A 76 0.95 -11.43 -14.71
N HIS A 77 1.13 -12.00 -13.52
CA HIS A 77 2.30 -12.81 -13.11
C HIS A 77 3.59 -12.01 -12.86
N SER A 78 3.57 -10.68 -12.89
CA SER A 78 4.73 -9.88 -12.48
C SER A 78 4.97 -10.01 -10.98
N ILE A 79 6.23 -10.13 -10.59
CA ILE A 79 6.63 -10.19 -9.18
C ILE A 79 6.86 -8.76 -8.70
N VAL A 80 6.20 -8.38 -7.59
CA VAL A 80 6.25 -7.02 -7.05
C VAL A 80 6.52 -7.04 -5.56
N LEU A 81 7.01 -5.91 -5.06
CA LEU A 81 7.17 -5.68 -3.63
C LEU A 81 6.07 -4.70 -3.20
N VAL A 82 5.31 -5.09 -2.17
CA VAL A 82 4.16 -4.32 -1.66
C VAL A 82 4.49 -3.77 -0.29
N ARG A 83 4.22 -2.48 -0.09
CA ARG A 83 4.35 -1.81 1.21
C ARG A 83 3.01 -1.29 1.69
N GLY A 84 2.95 -0.92 2.97
CA GLY A 84 1.79 -0.25 3.51
C GLY A 84 1.67 1.18 2.96
N GLY A 85 0.48 1.71 2.99
CA GLY A 85 0.19 3.07 2.54
C GLY A 85 -1.16 3.12 1.85
N ARG A 86 -2.13 3.71 2.52
CA ARG A 86 -3.49 3.80 2.00
C ARG A 86 -3.59 4.88 0.92
N VAL A 87 -4.42 4.61 -0.08
CA VAL A 87 -4.83 5.62 -1.07
C VAL A 87 -6.20 6.15 -0.65
N LYS A 88 -6.24 7.42 -0.27
CA LYS A 88 -7.47 8.05 0.25
C LYS A 88 -8.60 8.05 -0.78
N ASP A 89 -8.27 8.23 -2.05
CA ASP A 89 -9.25 8.29 -3.14
C ASP A 89 -9.84 6.94 -3.53
N LEU A 90 -9.20 5.85 -3.16
CA LEU A 90 -9.62 4.51 -3.56
C LEU A 90 -10.09 3.71 -2.34
N PRO A 91 -11.37 3.30 -2.31
CA PRO A 91 -11.84 2.51 -1.17
C PRO A 91 -11.20 1.12 -1.16
N GLY A 92 -10.80 0.67 0.03
CA GLY A 92 -10.22 -0.66 0.22
C GLY A 92 -8.78 -0.82 -0.23
N VAL A 93 -8.13 0.20 -0.77
CA VAL A 93 -6.72 0.14 -1.18
C VAL A 93 -5.84 0.62 -0.02
N ARG A 94 -5.20 -0.32 0.66
CA ARG A 94 -4.37 -0.05 1.85
C ARG A 94 -2.88 -0.21 1.61
N TYR A 95 -2.49 -0.58 0.38
CA TYR A 95 -1.13 -0.95 0.06
C TYR A 95 -0.68 -0.28 -1.22
N LYS A 96 0.63 -0.19 -1.41
CA LYS A 96 1.23 0.37 -2.61
C LYS A 96 2.36 -0.52 -3.10
N VAL A 97 2.53 -0.60 -4.41
CA VAL A 97 3.65 -1.29 -5.03
C VAL A 97 4.89 -0.39 -4.96
N VAL A 98 6.04 -0.96 -4.58
CA VAL A 98 7.31 -0.22 -4.56
C VAL A 98 7.90 -0.19 -5.97
N ARG A 99 8.09 1.02 -6.50
CA ARG A 99 8.65 1.20 -7.86
C ARG A 99 10.16 1.00 -7.84
N GLY A 100 10.67 0.42 -8.93
CA GLY A 100 12.11 0.23 -9.11
C GLY A 100 12.66 -1.03 -8.46
N THR A 101 11.80 -1.94 -7.99
CA THR A 101 12.19 -3.21 -7.39
C THR A 101 11.56 -4.38 -8.12
N LEU A 102 12.24 -5.53 -8.10
CA LEU A 102 11.76 -6.76 -8.73
C LEU A 102 11.34 -6.50 -10.18
N ASP A 103 10.12 -6.88 -10.57
CA ASP A 103 9.64 -6.70 -11.94
C ASP A 103 9.03 -5.31 -12.21
N THR A 104 8.99 -4.44 -11.21
CA THR A 104 8.44 -3.10 -11.34
C THR A 104 9.51 -2.13 -11.80
N ALA A 105 9.34 -1.53 -12.98
CA ALA A 105 10.24 -0.50 -13.47
C ALA A 105 10.07 0.80 -12.68
N SER A 106 11.14 1.60 -12.62
CA SER A 106 11.05 2.94 -12.04
C SER A 106 10.25 3.86 -12.94
N VAL A 107 9.81 5.00 -12.40
CA VAL A 107 9.11 6.03 -13.17
C VAL A 107 10.13 6.75 -14.05
N ARG A 108 9.85 6.84 -15.36
CA ARG A 108 10.73 7.48 -16.32
C ARG A 108 10.74 9.00 -16.15
N ASP A 109 11.89 9.60 -16.39
CA ASP A 109 12.08 11.06 -16.45
C ASP A 109 11.69 11.79 -15.17
N ARG A 110 11.65 11.09 -14.08
CA ARG A 110 11.38 11.67 -12.79
C ARG A 110 12.61 12.36 -12.24
N ARG A 111 12.50 13.65 -11.92
CA ARG A 111 13.64 14.46 -11.42
C ARG A 111 13.51 14.83 -9.95
N GLN A 112 12.29 14.84 -9.42
CA GLN A 112 12.01 15.16 -8.02
C GLN A 112 11.41 13.94 -7.32
N SER A 113 11.72 13.79 -6.03
CA SER A 113 11.24 12.66 -5.21
C SER A 113 11.55 11.31 -5.84
N ARG A 114 12.74 11.18 -6.41
CA ARG A 114 13.15 9.98 -7.15
C ARG A 114 13.09 8.71 -6.33
N SER A 115 13.44 8.79 -5.04
CA SER A 115 13.44 7.62 -4.16
C SER A 115 12.04 7.00 -4.00
N ARG A 116 10.99 7.81 -4.04
CA ARG A 116 9.61 7.31 -3.92
C ARG A 116 9.18 6.50 -5.13
N TYR A 117 9.81 6.75 -6.29
CA TYR A 117 9.42 6.15 -7.55
C TYR A 117 10.52 5.30 -8.16
N GLY A 118 11.56 5.02 -7.39
CA GLY A 118 12.65 4.15 -7.81
C GLY A 118 13.54 4.71 -8.92
N ALA A 119 13.46 6.01 -9.19
CA ALA A 119 14.24 6.63 -10.26
C ALA A 119 15.67 6.87 -9.81
N LYS A 120 16.62 6.54 -10.68
CA LYS A 120 18.04 6.75 -10.42
C LYS A 120 18.46 8.15 -10.81
N LYS A 121 19.50 8.65 -10.15
CA LYS A 121 20.11 9.94 -10.49
C LYS A 121 20.87 9.82 -11.80
N ASP A 122 20.67 10.79 -12.69
CA ASP A 122 21.42 10.88 -13.93
C ASP A 122 22.82 11.47 -13.70
#